data_0893504f88b5434389e82f61be6ab532
#
_entry.id   0893504f88b5434389e82f61be6ab532
#
_cell.length_a   1.000
_cell.length_b   1.000
_cell.length_c   1.000
_cell.angle_alpha   90.00
_cell.angle_beta   90.00
_cell.angle_gamma   90.00
#
_symmetry.space_group_name_H-M   'P 1'
#
loop_
_entity.id
_entity.type
_entity.pdbx_description
1 polymer ?
#
loop_
_entity_poly.entity_id
_entity_poly.type
_entity_poly.pdbx_seq_one_letter_code
_entity_poly.pdbx_strand_id
1 'polypeptide(L)'
;GVDHAFGSRASRLADSYVDMGAVPSFTCAPYLLRDPPAAGECIGWSESNAVIYANSVLGARTLKIPDYLDLFVAMTGRAPYCGTYADSGRQARQIVELTALPADVDDGFWPLLGWVLGKLAPDRIPLLRGLEEMNVNDDAMKAICAAFGSTSGAPMLHIAGHTPEAGMPSAPAADRVTIDREMLADAWRQLNSGGADIDLVAMGSPHLS
;
A
#
# COMPACT_ATOMS: atom_id res chain seq x y z
N GLY A 1 -4.54 21.65 -19.62
CA GLY A 1 -4.96 20.40 -20.25
C GLY A 1 -3.76 19.57 -20.68
N VAL A 2 -3.95 18.30 -20.93
CA VAL A 2 -2.91 17.37 -21.37
C VAL A 2 -2.60 17.66 -22.85
N ASP A 3 -1.31 17.58 -23.25
CA ASP A 3 -0.90 17.70 -24.64
C ASP A 3 -1.66 16.72 -25.54
N HIS A 4 -2.16 17.19 -26.69
CA HIS A 4 -3.01 16.41 -27.57
C HIS A 4 -2.31 15.12 -28.09
N ALA A 5 -1.02 15.21 -28.44
CA ALA A 5 -0.27 14.07 -28.93
C ALA A 5 -0.03 13.01 -27.84
N PHE A 6 0.19 13.46 -26.60
CA PHE A 6 0.25 12.56 -25.44
C PHE A 6 -1.11 11.90 -25.17
N GLY A 7 -2.20 12.69 -25.13
CA GLY A 7 -3.54 12.19 -24.91
C GLY A 7 -3.95 11.13 -25.95
N SER A 8 -3.67 11.38 -27.22
CA SER A 8 -3.95 10.42 -28.30
C SER A 8 -3.20 9.10 -28.15
N ARG A 9 -1.93 9.13 -27.69
CA ARG A 9 -1.16 7.92 -27.45
C ARG A 9 -1.68 7.14 -26.25
N ALA A 10 -2.05 7.84 -25.17
CA ALA A 10 -2.64 7.22 -23.99
C ALA A 10 -3.99 6.54 -24.31
N SER A 11 -4.86 7.20 -25.10
CA SER A 11 -6.12 6.60 -25.54
C SER A 11 -5.88 5.34 -26.37
N ARG A 12 -4.98 5.39 -27.35
CA ARG A 12 -4.64 4.22 -28.18
C ARG A 12 -4.13 3.04 -27.33
N LEU A 13 -3.35 3.32 -26.28
CA LEU A 13 -2.90 2.26 -25.36
C LEU A 13 -4.08 1.66 -24.60
N ALA A 14 -4.96 2.48 -24.06
CA ALA A 14 -6.16 2.02 -23.37
C ALA A 14 -7.07 1.19 -24.29
N ASP A 15 -7.30 1.66 -25.54
CA ASP A 15 -8.09 0.94 -26.54
C ASP A 15 -7.47 -0.44 -26.83
N SER A 16 -6.13 -0.52 -26.91
CA SER A 16 -5.45 -1.80 -27.13
C SER A 16 -5.68 -2.80 -25.98
N TYR A 17 -5.74 -2.34 -24.74
CA TYR A 17 -6.09 -3.22 -23.60
C TYR A 17 -7.53 -3.70 -23.70
N VAL A 18 -8.46 -2.82 -24.08
CA VAL A 18 -9.88 -3.19 -24.27
C VAL A 18 -10.02 -4.20 -25.42
N ASP A 19 -9.31 -4.01 -26.53
CA ASP A 19 -9.28 -4.94 -27.66
C ASP A 19 -8.74 -6.34 -27.26
N MET A 20 -7.84 -6.40 -26.28
CA MET A 20 -7.36 -7.65 -25.69
C MET A 20 -8.35 -8.28 -24.71
N GLY A 21 -9.46 -7.63 -24.40
CA GLY A 21 -10.49 -8.12 -23.49
C GLY A 21 -10.45 -7.57 -22.07
N ALA A 22 -9.62 -6.55 -21.80
CA ALA A 22 -9.63 -5.90 -20.50
C ALA A 22 -10.91 -5.10 -20.26
N VAL A 23 -11.43 -5.14 -19.05
CA VAL A 23 -12.57 -4.32 -18.63
C VAL A 23 -12.06 -2.96 -18.15
N PRO A 24 -12.47 -1.84 -18.81
CA PRO A 24 -11.98 -0.51 -18.46
C PRO A 24 -12.60 -0.04 -17.14
N SER A 25 -11.88 -0.15 -16.04
CA SER A 25 -12.29 0.36 -14.72
C SER A 25 -11.58 1.67 -14.35
N PHE A 26 -10.39 1.93 -14.90
CA PHE A 26 -9.58 3.14 -14.68
C PHE A 26 -9.51 3.58 -13.21
N THR A 27 -9.20 2.66 -12.32
CA THR A 27 -9.11 2.91 -10.89
C THR A 27 -7.74 2.56 -10.33
N CYS A 28 -7.24 3.35 -9.37
CA CYS A 28 -6.09 3.00 -8.55
C CYS A 28 -6.47 2.16 -7.32
N ALA A 29 -7.77 1.96 -7.09
CA ALA A 29 -8.30 1.20 -5.96
C ALA A 29 -9.19 0.03 -6.45
N PRO A 30 -8.63 -0.95 -7.19
CA PRO A 30 -9.40 -2.07 -7.74
C PRO A 30 -10.02 -2.95 -6.65
N TYR A 31 -9.51 -2.90 -5.44
CA TYR A 31 -10.08 -3.57 -4.26
C TYR A 31 -11.43 -2.99 -3.79
N LEU A 32 -11.85 -1.84 -4.32
CA LEU A 32 -13.19 -1.24 -4.09
C LEU A 32 -14.19 -1.61 -5.19
N LEU A 33 -13.78 -2.35 -6.21
CA LEU A 33 -14.69 -2.84 -7.23
C LEU A 33 -15.61 -3.93 -6.66
N ARG A 34 -16.65 -4.28 -7.43
CA ARG A 34 -17.70 -5.21 -7.02
C ARG A 34 -17.17 -6.57 -6.54
N ASP A 35 -16.11 -7.07 -7.18
CA ASP A 35 -15.58 -8.40 -6.94
C ASP A 35 -14.09 -8.31 -6.54
N PRO A 36 -13.79 -7.85 -5.29
CA PRO A 36 -12.42 -7.79 -4.80
C PRO A 36 -11.86 -9.20 -4.61
N PRO A 37 -10.54 -9.39 -4.72
CA PRO A 37 -9.94 -10.70 -4.53
C PRO A 37 -10.13 -11.22 -3.10
N ALA A 38 -10.36 -12.52 -3.00
CA ALA A 38 -10.52 -13.22 -1.74
C ALA A 38 -9.17 -13.52 -1.06
N ALA A 39 -9.21 -13.81 0.25
CA ALA A 39 -8.03 -14.25 0.99
C ALA A 39 -7.45 -15.54 0.37
N GLY A 40 -6.13 -15.55 0.17
CA GLY A 40 -5.40 -16.64 -0.47
C GLY A 40 -5.47 -16.65 -2.00
N GLU A 41 -6.31 -15.83 -2.62
CA GLU A 41 -6.42 -15.74 -4.07
C GLU A 41 -5.14 -15.14 -4.68
N CYS A 42 -4.61 -15.80 -5.73
CA CYS A 42 -3.44 -15.33 -6.47
C CYS A 42 -3.89 -14.38 -7.59
N ILE A 43 -3.40 -13.16 -7.55
CA ILE A 43 -3.72 -12.12 -8.53
C ILE A 43 -2.44 -11.48 -9.08
N GLY A 44 -2.53 -10.74 -10.18
CA GLY A 44 -1.42 -10.00 -10.78
C GLY A 44 -1.74 -8.51 -10.85
N TRP A 45 -1.45 -7.75 -9.78
CA TRP A 45 -1.58 -6.31 -9.77
C TRP A 45 -0.21 -5.63 -9.70
N SER A 46 -0.03 -4.50 -10.39
CA SER A 46 1.22 -3.73 -10.42
C SER A 46 1.13 -2.39 -9.69
N GLU A 47 -0.07 -1.84 -9.49
CA GLU A 47 -0.24 -0.59 -8.74
C GLU A 47 0.14 -0.78 -7.27
N SER A 48 1.08 0.05 -6.75
CA SER A 48 1.74 -0.20 -5.46
C SER A 48 0.78 -0.18 -4.27
N ASN A 49 -0.16 0.76 -4.23
CA ASN A 49 -1.18 0.82 -3.17
C ASN A 49 -2.10 -0.40 -3.23
N ALA A 50 -2.56 -0.78 -4.42
CA ALA A 50 -3.45 -1.92 -4.60
C ALA A 50 -2.78 -3.24 -4.20
N VAL A 51 -1.50 -3.42 -4.55
CA VAL A 51 -0.69 -4.58 -4.13
C VAL A 51 -0.61 -4.69 -2.62
N ILE A 52 -0.29 -3.58 -1.95
CA ILE A 52 -0.14 -3.57 -0.49
C ILE A 52 -1.48 -3.84 0.19
N TYR A 53 -2.55 -3.18 -0.25
CA TYR A 53 -3.88 -3.38 0.31
C TYR A 53 -4.39 -4.83 0.10
N ALA A 54 -4.23 -5.37 -1.11
CA ALA A 54 -4.62 -6.75 -1.41
C ALA A 54 -3.88 -7.77 -0.53
N ASN A 55 -2.56 -7.65 -0.41
CA ASN A 55 -1.79 -8.54 0.42
C ASN A 55 -2.07 -8.38 1.91
N SER A 56 -2.13 -7.12 2.40
CA SER A 56 -2.16 -6.83 3.84
C SER A 56 -3.55 -6.89 4.42
N VAL A 57 -4.56 -6.33 3.72
CA VAL A 57 -5.92 -6.17 4.24
C VAL A 57 -6.83 -7.29 3.77
N LEU A 58 -6.81 -7.62 2.48
CA LEU A 58 -7.64 -8.68 1.93
C LEU A 58 -7.05 -10.08 2.15
N GLY A 59 -5.74 -10.20 2.40
CA GLY A 59 -5.05 -11.48 2.49
C GLY A 59 -4.90 -12.19 1.12
N ALA A 60 -5.12 -11.48 0.03
CA ALA A 60 -4.83 -11.97 -1.32
C ALA A 60 -3.32 -12.10 -1.55
N ARG A 61 -2.90 -12.66 -2.68
CA ARG A 61 -1.50 -12.96 -2.96
C ARG A 61 -1.07 -12.34 -4.27
N THR A 62 -0.15 -11.38 -4.19
CA THR A 62 0.45 -10.73 -5.35
C THR A 62 1.85 -10.22 -5.02
N LEU A 63 2.65 -9.96 -6.04
CA LEU A 63 3.95 -9.30 -5.91
C LEU A 63 3.84 -7.83 -6.32
N LYS A 64 4.75 -7.03 -5.83
CA LYS A 64 5.04 -5.71 -6.38
C LYS A 64 5.85 -5.93 -7.66
N ILE A 65 5.19 -5.94 -8.81
CA ILE A 65 5.75 -6.28 -10.12
C ILE A 65 5.84 -5.03 -11.00
N PRO A 66 6.80 -4.97 -11.93
CA PRO A 66 6.88 -3.87 -12.88
C PRO A 66 5.70 -3.89 -13.85
N ASP A 67 5.38 -2.72 -14.40
CA ASP A 67 4.39 -2.55 -15.44
C ASP A 67 4.64 -3.53 -16.61
N TYR A 68 3.58 -3.98 -17.25
CA TYR A 68 3.52 -5.02 -18.28
C TYR A 68 3.72 -6.45 -17.79
N LEU A 69 4.29 -6.72 -16.62
CA LEU A 69 4.33 -8.09 -16.12
C LEU A 69 2.92 -8.54 -15.66
N ASP A 70 2.12 -7.63 -15.13
CA ASP A 70 0.70 -7.85 -14.86
C ASP A 70 -0.08 -8.21 -16.13
N LEU A 71 0.20 -7.53 -17.25
CA LEU A 71 -0.36 -7.89 -18.56
C LEU A 71 0.04 -9.32 -18.97
N PHE A 72 1.31 -9.69 -18.82
CA PHE A 72 1.76 -11.06 -19.13
C PHE A 72 1.12 -12.10 -18.20
N VAL A 73 0.91 -11.77 -16.94
CA VAL A 73 0.15 -12.62 -16.00
C VAL A 73 -1.29 -12.78 -16.48
N ALA A 74 -1.94 -11.69 -16.88
CA ALA A 74 -3.31 -11.73 -17.40
C ALA A 74 -3.41 -12.57 -18.70
N MET A 75 -2.47 -12.41 -19.63
CA MET A 75 -2.45 -13.15 -20.91
C MET A 75 -2.17 -14.64 -20.74
N THR A 76 -1.36 -15.01 -19.77
CA THR A 76 -0.90 -16.40 -19.57
C THR A 76 -1.64 -17.15 -18.47
N GLY A 77 -2.33 -16.44 -17.59
CA GLY A 77 -2.92 -17.00 -16.38
C GLY A 77 -1.86 -17.56 -15.39
N ARG A 78 -0.62 -17.08 -15.46
CA ARG A 78 0.50 -17.60 -14.67
C ARG A 78 1.33 -16.48 -14.09
N ALA A 79 1.69 -16.61 -12.79
CA ALA A 79 2.62 -15.74 -12.09
C ALA A 79 3.79 -16.56 -11.54
N PRO A 80 4.99 -15.95 -11.32
CA PRO A 80 6.09 -16.63 -10.64
C PRO A 80 5.70 -17.01 -9.21
N TYR A 81 5.84 -18.27 -8.82
CA TYR A 81 5.57 -18.71 -7.45
C TYR A 81 6.76 -18.38 -6.53
N CYS A 82 6.81 -17.14 -6.08
CA CYS A 82 7.84 -16.62 -5.17
C CYS A 82 7.31 -15.46 -4.31
N GLY A 83 8.11 -14.96 -3.39
CA GLY A 83 7.77 -13.83 -2.53
C GLY A 83 6.42 -14.02 -1.84
N THR A 84 5.55 -13.03 -1.89
CA THR A 84 4.24 -13.01 -1.22
C THR A 84 3.19 -13.96 -1.82
N TYR A 85 3.46 -14.66 -2.90
CA TYR A 85 2.64 -15.80 -3.31
C TYR A 85 2.82 -17.02 -2.39
N ALA A 86 4.01 -17.17 -1.78
CA ALA A 86 4.30 -18.25 -0.83
C ALA A 86 4.22 -17.73 0.63
N ASP A 87 3.78 -18.59 1.57
CA ASP A 87 3.66 -18.23 2.99
C ASP A 87 4.97 -17.75 3.60
N SER A 88 6.09 -18.38 3.23
CA SER A 88 7.42 -18.00 3.72
C SER A 88 7.85 -16.58 3.30
N GLY A 89 7.31 -16.08 2.20
CA GLY A 89 7.56 -14.73 1.71
C GLY A 89 6.70 -13.64 2.35
N ARG A 90 5.77 -14.03 3.25
CA ARG A 90 4.81 -13.12 3.91
C ARG A 90 5.16 -12.84 5.37
N GLN A 91 6.16 -13.52 5.90
CA GLN A 91 6.58 -13.34 7.29
C GLN A 91 7.13 -11.92 7.54
N ALA A 92 6.75 -11.32 8.66
CA ALA A 92 7.33 -10.06 9.08
C ALA A 92 8.82 -10.24 9.39
N ARG A 93 9.65 -9.34 8.86
CA ARG A 93 11.10 -9.29 9.06
C ARG A 93 11.52 -8.12 9.95
N GLN A 94 10.57 -7.30 10.35
CA GLN A 94 10.77 -6.22 11.29
C GLN A 94 9.52 -6.09 12.16
N ILE A 95 9.70 -5.91 13.46
CA ILE A 95 8.64 -5.60 14.42
C ILE A 95 8.76 -4.12 14.77
N VAL A 96 7.70 -3.39 14.55
CA VAL A 96 7.63 -1.95 14.79
C VAL A 96 6.64 -1.69 15.92
N GLU A 97 7.14 -1.19 17.06
CA GLU A 97 6.31 -0.88 18.22
C GLU A 97 5.95 0.62 18.19
N LEU A 98 4.66 0.93 18.09
CA LEU A 98 4.16 2.28 18.22
C LEU A 98 3.93 2.58 19.70
N THR A 99 4.75 3.44 20.30
CA THR A 99 4.74 3.70 21.75
C THR A 99 4.00 4.98 22.14
N ALA A 100 3.66 5.81 21.17
CA ALA A 100 2.97 7.07 21.43
C ALA A 100 1.84 7.26 20.41
N LEU A 101 0.62 7.06 20.89
CA LEU A 101 -0.59 7.46 20.14
C LEU A 101 -0.97 8.89 20.53
N PRO A 102 -1.33 9.77 19.58
CA PRO A 102 -1.99 11.03 19.89
C PRO A 102 -3.29 10.78 20.65
N ALA A 103 -3.65 11.71 21.54
CA ALA A 103 -4.93 11.62 22.26
C ALA A 103 -6.13 11.70 21.28
N ASP A 104 -5.98 12.54 20.25
CA ASP A 104 -6.94 12.67 19.16
C ASP A 104 -6.24 12.28 17.86
N VAL A 105 -6.72 11.23 17.22
CA VAL A 105 -6.24 10.75 15.92
C VAL A 105 -7.15 11.30 14.84
N ASP A 106 -6.60 12.19 14.02
CA ASP A 106 -7.27 12.72 12.84
C ASP A 106 -6.88 11.92 11.56
N ASP A 107 -7.52 12.25 10.44
CA ASP A 107 -7.27 11.58 9.16
C ASP A 107 -5.84 11.76 8.65
N GLY A 108 -5.14 12.81 9.07
CA GLY A 108 -3.75 13.06 8.70
C GLY A 108 -2.74 12.13 9.39
N PHE A 109 -3.12 11.55 10.52
CA PHE A 109 -2.28 10.63 11.26
C PHE A 109 -1.98 9.34 10.48
N TRP A 110 -2.97 8.78 9.80
CA TRP A 110 -2.84 7.48 9.14
C TRP A 110 -1.83 7.48 7.99
N PRO A 111 -1.86 8.44 7.04
CA PRO A 111 -0.84 8.52 6.01
C PRO A 111 0.54 8.89 6.58
N LEU A 112 0.62 9.71 7.64
CA LEU A 112 1.87 10.01 8.33
C LEU A 112 2.51 8.74 8.91
N LEU A 113 1.71 7.93 9.61
CA LEU A 113 2.14 6.64 10.16
C LEU A 113 2.63 5.70 9.05
N GLY A 114 1.87 5.57 7.97
CA GLY A 114 2.25 4.76 6.81
C GLY A 114 3.56 5.22 6.18
N TRP A 115 3.77 6.52 6.04
CA TRP A 115 5.00 7.10 5.52
C TRP A 115 6.21 6.80 6.41
N VAL A 116 6.08 6.97 7.73
CA VAL A 116 7.15 6.66 8.70
C VAL A 116 7.47 5.17 8.68
N LEU A 117 6.43 4.32 8.70
CA LEU A 117 6.58 2.87 8.66
C LEU A 117 7.33 2.40 7.41
N GLY A 118 7.03 2.98 6.24
CA GLY A 118 7.73 2.67 5.00
C GLY A 118 9.19 3.11 5.00
N LYS A 119 9.50 4.24 5.63
CA LYS A 119 10.89 4.71 5.82
C LYS A 119 11.69 3.78 6.73
N LEU A 120 11.07 3.23 7.77
CA LEU A 120 11.71 2.27 8.69
C LEU A 120 11.87 0.89 8.07
N ALA A 121 10.97 0.50 7.18
CA ALA A 121 10.95 -0.80 6.51
C ALA A 121 11.02 -0.64 4.98
N PRO A 122 12.13 -0.09 4.42
CA PRO A 122 12.18 0.26 3.00
C PRO A 122 12.19 -0.97 2.07
N ASP A 123 12.59 -2.13 2.56
CA ASP A 123 12.83 -3.35 1.77
C ASP A 123 12.28 -4.63 2.42
N ARG A 124 11.55 -4.53 3.51
CA ARG A 124 11.10 -5.67 4.32
C ARG A 124 9.67 -5.50 4.83
N ILE A 125 9.01 -6.61 5.09
CA ILE A 125 7.64 -6.64 5.61
C ILE A 125 7.68 -6.32 7.10
N PRO A 126 7.06 -5.21 7.56
CA PRO A 126 6.94 -4.90 8.97
C PRO A 126 5.69 -5.54 9.59
N LEU A 127 5.74 -5.80 10.90
CA LEU A 127 4.59 -6.00 11.78
C LEU A 127 4.49 -4.79 12.70
N LEU A 128 3.51 -3.95 12.48
CA LEU A 128 3.17 -2.82 13.34
C LEU A 128 2.34 -3.30 14.53
N ARG A 129 2.71 -2.88 15.73
CA ARG A 129 2.00 -3.10 17.00
C ARG A 129 1.70 -1.77 17.68
N GLY A 130 0.72 -1.77 18.54
CA GLY A 130 0.29 -0.59 19.32
C GLY A 130 -1.00 0.05 18.81
N LEU A 131 -1.68 -0.59 17.83
CA LEU A 131 -2.99 -0.18 17.34
C LEU A 131 -4.11 -1.17 17.70
N GLU A 132 -3.80 -2.24 18.45
CA GLU A 132 -4.67 -3.39 18.67
C GLU A 132 -6.03 -3.00 19.26
N GLU A 133 -6.05 -1.97 20.12
CA GLU A 133 -7.27 -1.48 20.80
C GLU A 133 -7.96 -0.33 20.06
N MET A 134 -7.43 0.10 18.91
CA MET A 134 -7.98 1.20 18.13
C MET A 134 -8.97 0.69 17.08
N ASN A 135 -9.93 1.54 16.74
CA ASN A 135 -10.76 1.30 15.58
C ASN A 135 -10.07 1.85 14.32
N VAL A 136 -9.34 0.98 13.60
CA VAL A 136 -8.72 1.32 12.32
C VAL A 136 -9.69 0.92 11.20
N ASN A 137 -10.42 1.90 10.67
CA ASN A 137 -11.40 1.66 9.61
C ASN A 137 -10.73 1.48 8.23
N ASP A 138 -11.53 1.16 7.21
CA ASP A 138 -11.03 0.91 5.86
C ASP A 138 -10.32 2.12 5.24
N ASP A 139 -10.77 3.34 5.55
CA ASP A 139 -10.14 4.57 5.04
C ASP A 139 -8.76 4.79 5.67
N ALA A 140 -8.63 4.54 6.96
CA ALA A 140 -7.35 4.54 7.65
C ALA A 140 -6.40 3.49 7.07
N MET A 141 -6.88 2.27 6.81
CA MET A 141 -6.10 1.20 6.17
C MET A 141 -5.63 1.58 4.77
N LYS A 142 -6.51 2.18 3.96
CA LYS A 142 -6.15 2.70 2.63
C LYS A 142 -5.05 3.76 2.73
N ALA A 143 -5.20 4.71 3.65
CA ALA A 143 -4.23 5.78 3.85
C ALA A 143 -2.85 5.26 4.30
N ILE A 144 -2.82 4.31 5.24
CA ILE A 144 -1.59 3.65 5.69
C ILE A 144 -0.93 2.91 4.51
N CYS A 145 -1.69 2.08 3.78
CA CYS A 145 -1.16 1.29 2.66
C CYS A 145 -0.61 2.17 1.53
N ALA A 146 -1.32 3.25 1.18
CA ALA A 146 -0.90 4.18 0.14
C ALA A 146 0.41 4.90 0.52
N ALA A 147 0.49 5.44 1.72
CA ALA A 147 1.67 6.15 2.19
C ALA A 147 2.87 5.21 2.40
N PHE A 148 2.64 4.01 2.94
CA PHE A 148 3.67 2.96 3.04
C PHE A 148 4.22 2.59 1.66
N GLY A 149 3.34 2.41 0.67
CA GLY A 149 3.74 2.07 -0.70
C GLY A 149 4.57 3.13 -1.40
N SER A 150 4.49 4.38 -0.98
CA SER A 150 5.29 5.48 -1.52
C SER A 150 6.72 5.52 -0.95
N THR A 151 6.98 4.89 0.20
CA THR A 151 8.27 4.95 0.90
C THR A 151 8.93 3.59 1.10
N SER A 152 8.21 2.49 0.81
CA SER A 152 8.73 1.12 0.93
C SER A 152 8.62 0.35 -0.39
N GLY A 153 9.62 -0.49 -0.67
CA GLY A 153 9.58 -1.50 -1.73
C GLY A 153 8.88 -2.79 -1.30
N ALA A 154 8.54 -2.96 -0.01
CA ALA A 154 7.86 -4.15 0.47
C ALA A 154 6.45 -4.28 -0.14
N PRO A 155 6.02 -5.50 -0.50
CA PRO A 155 4.72 -5.74 -1.14
C PRO A 155 3.55 -5.81 -0.15
N MET A 156 3.81 -5.74 1.15
CA MET A 156 2.80 -5.79 2.21
C MET A 156 3.35 -5.31 3.55
N LEU A 157 2.45 -5.12 4.49
CA LEU A 157 2.71 -4.90 5.91
C LEU A 157 1.70 -5.70 6.75
N HIS A 158 2.02 -5.92 8.02
CA HIS A 158 1.08 -6.45 8.99
C HIS A 158 0.77 -5.39 10.05
N ILE A 159 -0.48 -5.34 10.50
CA ILE A 159 -0.92 -4.52 11.64
C ILE A 159 -1.59 -5.46 12.64
N ALA A 160 -1.02 -5.58 13.82
CA ALA A 160 -1.52 -6.45 14.88
C ALA A 160 -2.98 -6.07 15.25
N GLY A 161 -3.84 -7.08 15.33
CA GLY A 161 -5.26 -6.90 15.60
C GLY A 161 -6.12 -6.51 14.37
N HIS A 162 -5.52 -6.12 13.25
CA HIS A 162 -6.26 -5.57 12.10
C HIS A 162 -6.06 -6.31 10.78
N THR A 163 -4.85 -6.80 10.49
CA THR A 163 -4.62 -7.53 9.24
C THR A 163 -4.70 -9.04 9.45
N PRO A 164 -5.28 -9.80 8.50
CA PRO A 164 -5.63 -11.21 8.70
C PRO A 164 -4.43 -12.11 9.03
N GLU A 165 -3.24 -11.78 8.54
CA GLU A 165 -2.04 -12.59 8.72
C GLU A 165 -1.06 -12.01 9.78
N ALA A 166 -1.47 -10.98 10.55
CA ALA A 166 -0.62 -10.38 11.59
C ALA A 166 -0.21 -11.37 12.70
N GLY A 167 -0.97 -12.45 12.89
CA GLY A 167 -0.67 -13.53 13.81
C GLY A 167 0.36 -14.55 13.32
N MET A 168 0.85 -14.44 12.09
CA MET A 168 1.89 -15.32 11.57
C MET A 168 3.20 -15.16 12.34
N PRO A 169 3.97 -16.24 12.55
CA PRO A 169 5.30 -16.12 13.15
C PRO A 169 6.18 -15.16 12.33
N SER A 170 6.79 -14.20 12.99
CA SER A 170 7.82 -13.37 12.38
C SER A 170 9.06 -14.19 12.05
N ALA A 171 9.87 -13.72 11.10
CA ALA A 171 11.15 -14.36 10.79
C ALA A 171 12.04 -14.39 12.05
N PRO A 172 12.84 -15.46 12.25
CA PRO A 172 13.65 -15.61 13.47
C PRO A 172 14.61 -14.45 13.75
N ALA A 173 15.07 -13.76 12.69
CA ALA A 173 15.97 -12.61 12.78
C ALA A 173 15.25 -11.27 12.55
N ALA A 174 13.97 -11.17 12.91
CA ALA A 174 13.23 -9.92 12.77
C ALA A 174 13.79 -8.84 13.69
N ASP A 175 14.17 -7.72 13.10
CA ASP A 175 14.63 -6.53 13.83
C ASP A 175 13.47 -5.92 14.62
N ARG A 176 13.81 -5.18 15.70
CA ARG A 176 12.84 -4.41 16.47
C ARG A 176 13.19 -2.94 16.43
N VAL A 177 12.21 -2.12 16.14
CA VAL A 177 12.30 -0.67 16.11
C VAL A 177 11.06 -0.06 16.76
N THR A 178 11.15 1.19 17.18
CA THR A 178 10.05 1.89 17.83
C THR A 178 9.70 3.14 17.04
N ILE A 179 8.41 3.41 16.89
CA ILE A 179 7.89 4.71 16.47
C ILE A 179 7.44 5.43 17.74
N ASP A 180 8.10 6.51 18.06
CA ASP A 180 7.76 7.38 19.16
C ASP A 180 7.16 8.71 18.67
N ARG A 181 6.79 9.57 19.61
CA ARG A 181 6.19 10.87 19.32
C ARG A 181 7.15 11.81 18.58
N GLU A 182 8.44 11.74 18.90
CA GLU A 182 9.44 12.62 18.28
C GLU A 182 9.62 12.27 16.80
N MET A 183 9.69 10.98 16.48
CA MET A 183 9.79 10.50 15.11
C MET A 183 8.57 10.91 14.26
N LEU A 184 7.35 10.82 14.81
CA LEU A 184 6.14 11.30 14.14
C LEU A 184 6.17 12.81 13.93
N ALA A 185 6.60 13.58 14.93
CA ALA A 185 6.70 15.03 14.85
C ALA A 185 7.78 15.47 13.83
N ASP A 186 8.88 14.76 13.75
CA ASP A 186 9.93 15.01 12.76
C ASP A 186 9.44 14.73 11.33
N ALA A 187 8.75 13.62 11.14
CA ALA A 187 8.13 13.28 9.87
C ALA A 187 7.12 14.34 9.44
N TRP A 188 6.26 14.78 10.35
CA TRP A 188 5.32 15.86 10.11
C TRP A 188 6.03 17.15 9.67
N ARG A 189 7.10 17.56 10.37
CA ARG A 189 7.89 18.74 10.01
C ARG A 189 8.54 18.62 8.62
N GLN A 190 9.03 17.43 8.27
CA GLN A 190 9.59 17.18 6.94
C GLN A 190 8.57 17.31 5.82
N LEU A 191 7.36 16.80 6.04
CA LEU A 191 6.27 16.83 5.06
C LEU A 191 5.59 18.21 4.98
N ASN A 192 5.67 19.00 6.03
CA ASN A 192 5.04 20.33 6.15
C ASN A 192 6.10 21.43 6.07
N SER A 193 6.81 21.50 4.95
CA SER A 193 7.97 22.39 4.74
C SER A 193 7.62 23.75 4.09
N GLY A 194 6.34 24.01 3.77
CA GLY A 194 5.88 25.20 3.09
C GLY A 194 5.73 26.43 4.02
N GLY A 195 5.63 27.63 3.41
CA GLY A 195 5.22 28.85 4.10
C GLY A 195 3.72 28.88 4.42
N ALA A 196 3.29 29.92 5.16
CA ALA A 196 1.88 30.10 5.49
C ALA A 196 1.04 30.57 4.29
N ASP A 197 1.66 31.24 3.29
CA ASP A 197 0.99 31.72 2.10
C ASP A 197 1.02 30.66 1.01
N ILE A 198 -0.17 30.25 0.54
CA ILE A 198 -0.38 29.20 -0.45
C ILE A 198 -1.11 29.79 -1.65
N ASP A 199 -0.48 29.78 -2.82
CA ASP A 199 -1.10 30.23 -4.08
C ASP A 199 -1.79 29.08 -4.83
N LEU A 200 -1.34 27.82 -4.63
CA LEU A 200 -1.87 26.67 -5.32
C LEU A 200 -1.82 25.42 -4.43
N VAL A 201 -2.93 24.71 -4.37
CA VAL A 201 -2.99 23.36 -3.78
C VAL A 201 -3.15 22.34 -4.91
N ALA A 202 -2.17 21.45 -5.06
CA ALA A 202 -2.25 20.34 -5.98
C ALA A 202 -2.47 19.04 -5.20
N MET A 203 -3.59 18.37 -5.47
CA MET A 203 -3.89 17.04 -4.91
C MET A 203 -3.73 16.02 -6.03
N GLY A 204 -2.79 15.08 -5.84
CA GLY A 204 -2.54 13.99 -6.78
C GLY A 204 -3.04 12.65 -6.23
N SER A 205 -3.83 11.94 -7.04
CA SER A 205 -4.30 10.58 -6.76
C SER A 205 -4.80 10.34 -5.32
N PRO A 206 -5.59 11.24 -4.71
CA PRO A 206 -6.10 11.00 -3.37
C PRO A 206 -7.15 9.88 -3.42
N HIS A 207 -7.08 8.97 -2.47
CA HIS A 207 -8.14 7.98 -2.24
C HIS A 207 -9.21 8.62 -1.33
N LEU A 208 -9.92 9.59 -1.88
CA LEU A 208 -11.01 10.25 -1.17
C LEU A 208 -12.18 9.29 -1.00
N SER A 209 -12.77 9.30 0.20
CA SER A 209 -13.98 8.55 0.55
C SER A 209 -15.21 9.18 -0.05
#